data_e896eb12d75d3d92af1e702fa980b8c5
#
_entry.id   e896eb12d75d3d92af1e702fa980b8c5
#
_cell.length_a   1.000
_cell.length_b   1.000
_cell.length_c   1.000
_cell.angle_alpha   90.00
_cell.angle_beta   90.00
_cell.angle_gamma   90.00
#
_symmetry.space_group_name_H-M   'P 1'
#
loop_
_entity.id
_entity.type
_entity.pdbx_description
1 polymer ?
#
loop_
_entity_poly.entity_id
_entity_poly.type
_entity_poly.pdbx_seq_one_letter_code
_entity_poly.pdbx_strand_id
1 'polypeptide(L)'
;MLHTETVEPSTLDLLKRLQRLPNLANTRLVGGTALALHLGHRKSVDLDMFGIFDPIVSYRKLLADAGYSVEGAENGTVQSLRVNNVKVDLVNYPYPWMDDVIEEGDIRLAGLKDIAAMKLSAVANRGRKKDFIDVARLLNVFSLDQMLSFYKEKFSVSELSFPLR
;
A
#
# COMPACT_ATOMS: atom_id res chain seq x y z
N MET A 1 -9.59 -11.88 10.61
CA MET A 1 -10.69 -10.95 10.28
C MET A 1 -10.13 -9.53 10.21
N LEU A 2 -10.41 -8.81 9.14
CA LEU A 2 -9.93 -7.45 8.96
C LEU A 2 -10.75 -6.43 9.77
N HIS A 3 -10.07 -5.42 10.28
CA HIS A 3 -10.67 -4.33 11.06
C HIS A 3 -11.27 -3.25 10.14
N THR A 4 -12.36 -3.58 9.46
CA THR A 4 -12.98 -2.69 8.46
C THR A 4 -13.50 -1.38 9.05
N GLU A 5 -13.73 -1.33 10.35
CA GLU A 5 -14.13 -0.12 11.08
C GLU A 5 -13.03 0.98 11.07
N THR A 6 -11.80 0.65 10.69
CA THR A 6 -10.70 1.62 10.60
C THR A 6 -10.73 2.45 9.33
N VAL A 7 -11.55 2.08 8.36
CA VAL A 7 -11.65 2.74 7.06
C VAL A 7 -13.10 3.19 6.83
N GLU A 8 -13.26 4.42 6.32
CA GLU A 8 -14.60 4.91 5.97
C GLU A 8 -15.28 3.97 4.96
N PRO A 9 -16.59 3.71 5.10
CA PRO A 9 -17.30 2.78 4.21
C PRO A 9 -17.17 3.12 2.73
N SER A 10 -17.21 4.40 2.37
CA SER A 10 -17.04 4.85 0.98
C SER A 10 -15.64 4.59 0.43
N THR A 11 -14.61 4.75 1.27
CA THR A 11 -13.22 4.44 0.92
C THR A 11 -13.01 2.94 0.77
N LEU A 12 -13.64 2.15 1.64
CA LEU A 12 -13.59 0.69 1.55
C LEU A 12 -14.25 0.18 0.27
N ASP A 13 -15.40 0.77 -0.10
CA ASP A 13 -16.09 0.44 -1.35
C ASP A 13 -15.23 0.81 -2.56
N LEU A 14 -14.61 1.99 -2.55
CA LEU A 14 -13.67 2.40 -3.59
C LEU A 14 -12.51 1.41 -3.72
N LEU A 15 -11.90 1.01 -2.62
CA LEU A 15 -10.83 0.02 -2.61
C LEU A 15 -11.26 -1.27 -3.31
N LYS A 16 -12.41 -1.81 -2.95
CA LYS A 16 -12.93 -3.04 -3.55
C LYS A 16 -13.16 -2.89 -5.06
N ARG A 17 -13.69 -1.75 -5.48
CA ARG A 17 -13.90 -1.48 -6.91
C ARG A 17 -12.59 -1.37 -7.68
N LEU A 18 -11.61 -0.66 -7.12
CA LEU A 18 -10.27 -0.57 -7.73
C LEU A 18 -9.63 -1.94 -7.87
N GLN A 19 -9.73 -2.77 -6.85
CA GLN A 19 -9.12 -4.10 -6.86
C GLN A 19 -9.83 -5.10 -7.78
N ARG A 20 -11.05 -4.82 -8.20
CA ARG A 20 -11.75 -5.60 -9.23
C ARG A 20 -11.32 -5.28 -10.65
N LEU A 21 -10.62 -4.16 -10.86
CA LEU A 21 -10.12 -3.81 -12.19
C LEU A 21 -9.06 -4.81 -12.63
N PRO A 22 -9.21 -5.45 -13.83
CA PRO A 22 -8.23 -6.42 -14.32
C PRO A 22 -6.81 -5.84 -14.41
N ASN A 23 -6.70 -4.56 -14.74
CA ASN A 23 -5.41 -3.85 -14.83
C ASN A 23 -4.67 -3.79 -13.50
N LEU A 24 -5.36 -3.90 -12.36
CA LEU A 24 -4.79 -3.82 -11.02
C LEU A 24 -4.80 -5.17 -10.29
N ALA A 25 -5.06 -6.27 -11.00
CA ALA A 25 -5.18 -7.60 -10.40
C ALA A 25 -3.92 -8.07 -9.66
N ASN A 26 -2.74 -7.60 -10.09
CA ASN A 26 -1.46 -7.96 -9.50
C ASN A 26 -0.94 -6.92 -8.50
N THR A 27 -1.80 -6.06 -8.01
CA THR A 27 -1.48 -5.11 -6.94
C THR A 27 -2.06 -5.56 -5.61
N ARG A 28 -1.44 -5.10 -4.53
CA ARG A 28 -1.88 -5.31 -3.15
C ARG A 28 -2.01 -3.99 -2.44
N LEU A 29 -2.97 -3.90 -1.54
CA LEU A 29 -3.03 -2.77 -0.61
C LEU A 29 -1.85 -2.87 0.36
N VAL A 30 -1.14 -1.78 0.53
CA VAL A 30 -0.02 -1.64 1.47
C VAL A 30 -0.21 -0.39 2.33
N GLY A 31 0.82 0.01 3.03
CA GLY A 31 0.84 1.25 3.79
C GLY A 31 -0.01 1.23 5.04
N GLY A 32 -0.35 2.41 5.52
CA GLY A 32 -1.07 2.59 6.77
C GLY A 32 -2.47 1.99 6.78
N THR A 33 -3.16 2.02 5.64
CA THR A 33 -4.51 1.45 5.56
C THR A 33 -4.49 -0.07 5.62
N ALA A 34 -3.54 -0.73 4.95
CA ALA A 34 -3.36 -2.17 5.09
C ALA A 34 -3.05 -2.55 6.53
N LEU A 35 -2.16 -1.82 7.19
CA LEU A 35 -1.82 -2.08 8.59
C LEU A 35 -3.00 -1.84 9.52
N ALA A 36 -3.77 -0.79 9.30
CA ALA A 36 -4.98 -0.51 10.08
C ALA A 36 -6.03 -1.64 9.92
N LEU A 37 -6.18 -2.17 8.72
CA LEU A 37 -7.06 -3.32 8.48
C LEU A 37 -6.57 -4.58 9.22
N HIS A 38 -5.24 -4.80 9.27
CA HIS A 38 -4.67 -5.93 9.99
C HIS A 38 -4.79 -5.80 11.51
N LEU A 39 -4.47 -4.64 12.08
CA LEU A 39 -4.23 -4.46 13.50
C LEU A 39 -5.30 -3.63 14.23
N GLY A 40 -6.11 -2.89 13.50
CA GLY A 40 -7.17 -2.07 14.10
C GLY A 40 -6.70 -0.93 14.99
N HIS A 41 -5.45 -0.50 14.87
CA HIS A 41 -4.78 0.40 15.82
C HIS A 41 -5.09 1.89 15.60
N ARG A 42 -5.57 2.27 14.44
CA ARG A 42 -5.94 3.65 14.10
C ARG A 42 -6.84 3.72 12.88
N LYS A 43 -7.46 4.86 12.68
CA LYS A 43 -8.15 5.16 11.42
C LYS A 43 -7.14 5.44 10.30
N SER A 44 -7.51 5.11 9.07
CA SER A 44 -6.69 5.38 7.89
C SER A 44 -7.56 5.79 6.70
N VAL A 45 -7.05 6.70 5.88
CA VAL A 45 -7.84 7.36 4.82
C VAL A 45 -7.25 7.21 3.42
N ASP A 46 -5.96 6.88 3.28
CA ASP A 46 -5.29 6.80 2.00
C ASP A 46 -5.26 5.36 1.49
N LEU A 47 -5.25 5.18 0.18
CA LEU A 47 -5.12 3.87 -0.45
C LEU A 47 -3.80 3.79 -1.22
N ASP A 48 -2.92 2.90 -0.79
CA ASP A 48 -1.64 2.63 -1.43
C ASP A 48 -1.69 1.24 -2.05
N MET A 49 -1.67 1.16 -3.39
CA MET A 49 -1.72 -0.11 -4.11
C MET A 49 -0.42 -0.31 -4.88
N PHE A 50 0.34 -1.32 -4.47
CA PHE A 50 1.66 -1.62 -5.01
C PHE A 50 1.66 -2.99 -5.67
N GLY A 51 2.36 -3.10 -6.78
CA GLY A 51 2.50 -4.34 -7.53
C GLY A 51 2.81 -4.08 -8.99
N ILE A 52 2.58 -5.07 -9.82
CA ILE A 52 2.84 -4.98 -11.26
C ILE A 52 1.58 -4.57 -12.00
N PHE A 53 1.66 -3.48 -12.72
CA PHE A 53 0.62 -3.01 -13.64
C PHE A 53 1.26 -2.35 -14.85
N ASP A 54 0.50 -2.20 -15.93
CA ASP A 54 0.98 -1.56 -17.14
C ASP A 54 1.14 -0.04 -16.93
N PRO A 55 2.37 0.50 -16.97
CA PRO A 55 2.60 1.92 -16.73
C PRO A 55 2.13 2.84 -17.86
N ILE A 56 1.79 2.28 -19.02
CA ILE A 56 1.32 3.07 -20.18
C ILE A 56 -0.16 3.40 -20.04
N VAL A 57 -0.92 2.59 -19.30
CA VAL A 57 -2.36 2.82 -19.10
C VAL A 57 -2.57 4.08 -18.28
N SER A 58 -3.41 4.97 -18.76
CA SER A 58 -3.88 6.11 -17.97
C SER A 58 -5.01 5.68 -17.04
N TYR A 59 -4.68 5.43 -15.79
CA TYR A 59 -5.67 5.07 -14.77
C TYR A 59 -6.57 6.25 -14.42
N ARG A 60 -6.03 7.47 -14.54
CA ARG A 60 -6.83 8.69 -14.43
C ARG A 60 -7.97 8.70 -15.44
N LYS A 61 -7.66 8.45 -16.71
CA LYS A 61 -8.67 8.40 -17.77
C LYS A 61 -9.63 7.22 -17.59
N LEU A 62 -9.09 6.04 -17.28
CA LEU A 62 -9.88 4.84 -17.06
C LEU A 62 -10.92 5.04 -15.95
N LEU A 63 -10.51 5.63 -14.84
CA LEU A 63 -11.39 5.89 -13.72
C LEU A 63 -12.38 7.03 -14.01
N ALA A 64 -11.95 8.08 -14.70
CA ALA A 64 -12.84 9.16 -15.11
C ALA A 64 -13.94 8.65 -16.05
N ASP A 65 -13.59 7.80 -17.02
CA ASP A 65 -14.53 7.18 -17.93
C ASP A 65 -15.51 6.23 -17.21
N ALA A 66 -15.09 5.67 -16.08
CA ALA A 66 -15.95 4.85 -15.22
C ALA A 66 -16.84 5.67 -14.26
N GLY A 67 -16.80 7.00 -14.34
CA GLY A 67 -17.66 7.89 -13.57
C GLY A 67 -17.09 8.43 -12.28
N TYR A 68 -15.79 8.19 -11.99
CA TYR A 68 -15.14 8.75 -10.82
C TYR A 68 -14.69 10.19 -11.07
N SER A 69 -14.71 11.02 -10.01
CA SER A 69 -14.02 12.30 -10.01
C SER A 69 -12.55 12.05 -9.75
N VAL A 70 -11.68 12.33 -10.72
CA VAL A 70 -10.25 11.99 -10.63
C VAL A 70 -9.40 13.23 -10.92
N GLU A 71 -8.47 13.50 -10.00
CA GLU A 71 -7.43 14.51 -10.14
C GLU A 71 -6.07 13.89 -9.85
N GLY A 72 -5.00 14.53 -10.25
CA GLY A 72 -3.66 14.13 -9.87
C GLY A 72 -2.73 13.87 -11.04
N ALA A 73 -1.52 13.39 -10.71
CA ALA A 73 -0.42 13.22 -11.64
C ALA A 73 -0.18 11.73 -11.92
N GLU A 74 0.08 11.44 -13.18
CA GLU A 74 0.53 10.15 -13.65
C GLU A 74 2.00 10.26 -14.09
N ASN A 75 2.83 9.38 -13.55
CA ASN A 75 4.26 9.37 -13.82
C ASN A 75 4.73 7.92 -14.03
N GLY A 76 4.20 7.27 -15.07
CA GLY A 76 4.61 5.92 -15.42
C GLY A 76 4.53 4.93 -14.26
N THR A 77 5.61 4.82 -13.50
CA THR A 77 5.72 3.86 -12.39
C THR A 77 4.98 4.29 -11.13
N VAL A 78 4.67 5.58 -10.96
CA VAL A 78 3.94 6.11 -9.81
C VAL A 78 2.79 6.97 -10.31
N GLN A 79 1.59 6.66 -9.89
CA GLN A 79 0.41 7.46 -10.19
C GLN A 79 -0.23 7.89 -8.87
N SER A 80 -0.12 9.18 -8.55
CA SER A 80 -0.71 9.76 -7.36
C SER A 80 -2.00 10.47 -7.74
N LEU A 81 -3.11 9.82 -7.44
CA LEU A 81 -4.43 10.27 -7.83
C LEU A 81 -5.27 10.63 -6.59
N ARG A 82 -6.23 11.50 -6.82
CA ARG A 82 -7.32 11.75 -5.88
C ARG A 82 -8.61 11.32 -6.54
N VAL A 83 -9.18 10.24 -6.06
CA VAL A 83 -10.37 9.61 -6.62
C VAL A 83 -11.53 9.80 -5.65
N ASN A 84 -12.57 10.54 -6.03
CA ASN A 84 -13.67 10.91 -5.15
C ASN A 84 -13.20 11.45 -3.79
N ASN A 85 -12.19 12.34 -3.81
CA ASN A 85 -11.53 12.92 -2.63
C ASN A 85 -10.70 11.95 -1.78
N VAL A 86 -10.49 10.73 -2.22
CA VAL A 86 -9.59 9.77 -1.56
C VAL A 86 -8.26 9.78 -2.28
N LYS A 87 -7.17 9.93 -1.53
CA LYS A 87 -5.82 9.81 -2.06
C LYS A 87 -5.55 8.34 -2.40
N VAL A 88 -5.21 8.08 -3.66
CA VAL A 88 -4.90 6.75 -4.18
C VAL A 88 -3.54 6.81 -4.86
N ASP A 89 -2.57 6.09 -4.32
CA ASP A 89 -1.27 5.92 -4.94
C ASP A 89 -1.19 4.53 -5.57
N LEU A 90 -0.88 4.49 -6.87
CA LEU A 90 -0.60 3.27 -7.61
C LEU A 90 0.89 3.26 -7.92
N VAL A 91 1.61 2.28 -7.40
CA VAL A 91 3.06 2.19 -7.56
C VAL A 91 3.42 0.88 -8.22
N ASN A 92 4.09 0.96 -9.37
CA ASN A 92 4.67 -0.21 -10.03
C ASN A 92 5.91 -0.64 -9.24
N TYR A 93 5.74 -1.73 -8.47
CA TYR A 93 6.64 -2.08 -7.38
C TYR A 93 7.45 -3.33 -7.72
N PRO A 94 8.77 -3.20 -7.93
CA PRO A 94 9.61 -4.29 -8.44
C PRO A 94 10.13 -5.24 -7.36
N TYR A 95 9.93 -4.91 -6.08
CA TYR A 95 10.46 -5.72 -4.99
C TYR A 95 9.67 -7.00 -4.77
N PRO A 96 10.34 -8.11 -4.41
CA PRO A 96 9.65 -9.36 -4.14
C PRO A 96 8.76 -9.25 -2.90
N TRP A 97 7.68 -10.01 -2.88
CA TRP A 97 6.83 -10.18 -1.71
C TRP A 97 7.34 -11.34 -0.87
N MET A 98 7.45 -11.13 0.45
CA MET A 98 7.88 -12.16 1.39
C MET A 98 6.72 -13.04 1.84
N ASP A 99 5.55 -12.44 2.02
CA ASP A 99 4.33 -13.15 2.35
C ASP A 99 3.45 -13.36 1.12
N ASP A 100 2.63 -14.40 1.14
CA ASP A 100 1.55 -14.53 0.18
C ASP A 100 0.56 -13.38 0.32
N VAL A 101 -0.14 -13.06 -0.77
CA VAL A 101 -1.21 -12.07 -0.71
C VAL A 101 -2.30 -12.55 0.25
N ILE A 102 -2.79 -11.64 1.06
CA ILE A 102 -3.91 -11.91 1.94
C ILE A 102 -5.18 -11.43 1.26
N GLU A 103 -6.13 -12.34 1.13
CA GLU A 103 -7.43 -12.06 0.53
C GLU A 103 -8.52 -12.33 1.56
N GLU A 104 -9.32 -11.32 1.85
CA GLU A 104 -10.49 -11.45 2.72
C GLU A 104 -11.62 -10.60 2.16
N GLY A 105 -12.74 -11.26 1.87
CA GLY A 105 -13.80 -10.62 1.08
C GLY A 105 -13.25 -10.24 -0.30
N ASP A 106 -13.50 -9.03 -0.72
CA ASP A 106 -13.00 -8.50 -1.99
C ASP A 106 -11.73 -7.64 -1.81
N ILE A 107 -11.00 -7.82 -0.72
CA ILE A 107 -9.82 -7.03 -0.39
C ILE A 107 -8.57 -7.89 -0.50
N ARG A 108 -7.59 -7.43 -1.28
CA ARG A 108 -6.24 -8.00 -1.35
C ARG A 108 -5.27 -7.04 -0.67
N LEU A 109 -4.49 -7.56 0.27
CA LEU A 109 -3.48 -6.76 0.96
C LEU A 109 -2.19 -7.55 1.18
N ALA A 110 -1.10 -6.81 1.39
CA ALA A 110 0.18 -7.39 1.73
C ALA A 110 0.17 -7.97 3.15
N GLY A 111 1.01 -8.96 3.38
CA GLY A 111 1.22 -9.52 4.71
C GLY A 111 2.02 -8.61 5.62
N LEU A 112 2.00 -8.91 6.93
CA LEU A 112 2.62 -8.04 7.94
C LEU A 112 4.13 -7.93 7.82
N LYS A 113 4.83 -8.96 7.33
CA LYS A 113 6.29 -8.90 7.13
C LYS A 113 6.66 -7.87 6.09
N ASP A 114 5.96 -7.87 4.95
CA ASP A 114 6.17 -6.88 3.89
C ASP A 114 5.84 -5.47 4.37
N ILE A 115 4.72 -5.30 5.06
CA ILE A 115 4.32 -4.00 5.60
C ILE A 115 5.34 -3.50 6.62
N ALA A 116 5.86 -4.37 7.49
CA ALA A 116 6.88 -3.99 8.46
C ALA A 116 8.16 -3.50 7.79
N ALA A 117 8.67 -4.21 6.78
CA ALA A 117 9.83 -3.79 6.00
C ALA A 117 9.59 -2.44 5.31
N MET A 118 8.43 -2.26 4.70
CA MET A 118 8.06 -1.02 4.02
C MET A 118 7.90 0.16 4.99
N LYS A 119 7.40 -0.08 6.20
CA LYS A 119 7.29 0.96 7.24
C LYS A 119 8.65 1.40 7.78
N LEU A 120 9.60 0.50 7.93
CA LEU A 120 10.98 0.88 8.27
C LEU A 120 11.59 1.76 7.19
N SER A 121 11.38 1.42 5.93
CA SER A 121 11.80 2.26 4.81
C SER A 121 11.15 3.65 4.88
N ALA A 122 9.87 3.72 5.16
CA ALA A 122 9.14 4.99 5.27
C ALA A 122 9.69 5.86 6.42
N VAL A 123 9.96 5.29 7.59
CA VAL A 123 10.56 6.00 8.72
C VAL A 123 11.95 6.53 8.37
N ALA A 124 12.77 5.71 7.70
CA ALA A 124 14.13 6.10 7.32
C ALA A 124 14.15 7.22 6.28
N ASN A 125 13.18 7.24 5.38
CA ASN A 125 13.18 8.19 4.25
C ASN A 125 12.37 9.47 4.50
N ARG A 126 11.21 9.38 5.16
CA ARG A 126 10.34 10.55 5.37
C ARG A 126 9.99 10.83 6.84
N GLY A 127 9.93 9.80 7.69
CA GLY A 127 9.74 9.92 9.13
C GLY A 127 8.49 10.68 9.57
N ARG A 128 7.33 10.46 8.95
CA ARG A 128 6.07 11.09 9.34
C ARG A 128 5.56 10.50 10.65
N LYS A 129 4.80 11.29 11.42
CA LYS A 129 4.20 10.86 12.69
C LYS A 129 3.45 9.52 12.55
N LYS A 130 2.65 9.36 11.51
CA LYS A 130 1.90 8.12 11.24
C LYS A 130 2.83 6.90 11.09
N ASP A 131 3.98 7.09 10.46
CA ASP A 131 4.95 5.99 10.26
C ASP A 131 5.54 5.51 11.58
N PHE A 132 5.83 6.44 12.51
CA PHE A 132 6.30 6.07 13.86
C PHE A 132 5.23 5.38 14.69
N ILE A 133 3.98 5.83 14.59
CA ILE A 133 2.84 5.16 15.25
C ILE A 133 2.70 3.73 14.72
N ASP A 134 2.80 3.55 13.43
CA ASP A 134 2.69 2.24 12.78
C ASP A 134 3.85 1.32 13.18
N VAL A 135 5.09 1.82 13.22
CA VAL A 135 6.25 1.05 13.69
C VAL A 135 6.09 0.68 15.16
N ALA A 136 5.67 1.62 16.01
CA ALA A 136 5.43 1.33 17.43
C ALA A 136 4.41 0.21 17.61
N ARG A 137 3.36 0.18 16.81
CA ARG A 137 2.35 -0.89 16.86
C ARG A 137 2.92 -2.23 16.35
N LEU A 138 3.70 -2.20 15.28
CA LEU A 138 4.36 -3.39 14.74
C LEU A 138 5.34 -4.01 15.73
N LEU A 139 5.96 -3.22 16.60
CA LEU A 139 6.85 -3.72 17.65
C LEU A 139 6.12 -4.56 18.71
N ASN A 140 4.80 -4.53 18.77
CA ASN A 140 4.01 -5.46 19.58
C ASN A 140 3.79 -6.81 18.86
N VAL A 141 4.06 -6.88 17.57
CA VAL A 141 3.89 -8.10 16.75
C VAL A 141 5.26 -8.75 16.48
N PHE A 142 6.24 -7.94 16.16
CA PHE A 142 7.60 -8.36 15.83
C PHE A 142 8.61 -7.65 16.72
N SER A 143 9.75 -8.29 16.98
CA SER A 143 10.91 -7.58 17.55
C SER A 143 11.53 -6.65 16.51
N LEU A 144 12.28 -5.65 16.96
CA LEU A 144 13.03 -4.78 16.06
C LEU A 144 14.00 -5.59 15.18
N ASP A 145 14.67 -6.58 15.75
CA ASP A 145 15.59 -7.45 15.00
C ASP A 145 14.88 -8.21 13.89
N GLN A 146 13.67 -8.71 14.17
CA GLN A 146 12.85 -9.35 13.13
C GLN A 146 12.48 -8.37 12.03
N MET A 147 12.04 -7.17 12.39
CA MET A 147 11.67 -6.15 11.41
C MET A 147 12.87 -5.72 10.54
N LEU A 148 14.05 -5.57 11.15
CA LEU A 148 15.27 -5.28 10.41
C LEU A 148 15.67 -6.43 9.48
N SER A 149 15.44 -7.66 9.87
CA SER A 149 15.65 -8.84 9.03
C SER A 149 14.71 -8.82 7.81
N PHE A 150 13.44 -8.50 8.01
CA PHE A 150 12.48 -8.35 6.90
C PHE A 150 12.90 -7.23 5.95
N TYR A 151 13.35 -6.12 6.48
CA TYR A 151 13.87 -5.01 5.68
C TYR A 151 15.04 -5.44 4.81
N LYS A 152 16.02 -6.10 5.38
CA LYS A 152 17.20 -6.59 4.63
C LYS A 152 16.81 -7.59 3.56
N GLU A 153 15.95 -8.53 3.87
CA GLU A 153 15.49 -9.55 2.93
C GLU A 153 14.76 -8.91 1.74
N LYS A 154 13.85 -7.99 2.01
CA LYS A 154 13.04 -7.34 0.97
C LYS A 154 13.87 -6.42 0.08
N PHE A 155 14.78 -5.67 0.63
CA PHE A 155 15.54 -4.62 -0.07
C PHE A 155 17.00 -4.99 -0.36
N SER A 156 17.43 -6.22 -0.10
CA SER A 156 18.80 -6.66 -0.31
C SER A 156 19.25 -6.54 -1.76
N VAL A 157 18.37 -6.75 -2.72
CA VAL A 157 18.65 -6.60 -4.15
C VAL A 157 18.76 -5.14 -4.55
N SER A 158 18.12 -4.24 -3.82
CA SER A 158 18.07 -2.81 -4.13
C SER A 158 19.27 -2.03 -3.65
N GLU A 159 19.97 -2.50 -2.63
CA GLU A 159 21.19 -1.84 -2.14
C GLU A 159 22.29 -1.79 -3.22
N LEU A 160 22.24 -2.70 -4.18
CA LEU A 160 23.17 -2.75 -5.31
C LEU A 160 22.73 -1.92 -6.50
N SER A 161 21.49 -1.51 -6.58
CA SER A 161 20.91 -0.94 -7.80
C SER A 161 20.18 0.39 -7.59
N PHE A 162 19.64 0.64 -6.41
CA PHE A 162 18.87 1.85 -6.13
C PHE A 162 19.12 2.34 -4.71
N PRO A 163 19.54 3.60 -4.52
CA PRO A 163 19.50 4.19 -3.19
C PRO A 163 18.02 4.22 -2.72
N LEU A 164 17.78 3.68 -1.55
CA LEU A 164 16.47 3.79 -0.89
C LEU A 164 16.18 5.29 -0.67
N ARG A 165 15.21 5.83 -1.41
CA ARG A 165 14.75 7.20 -1.28
C ARG A 165 13.39 7.28 -0.66
#